data_9be316be887a11e192251cbd2c8c7b39
#
_entry.id   9be316be887a11e192251cbd2c8c7b39
#
_cell.length_a   1.000
_cell.length_b   1.000
_cell.length_c   1.000
_cell.angle_alpha   90.00
_cell.angle_beta   90.00
_cell.angle_gamma   90.00
#
_symmetry.space_group_name_H-M   'P 1'
#
loop_
_entity.id
_entity.type
_entity.pdbx_description
1 polymer ?
#
loop_
_entity_poly.entity_id
_entity_poly.type
_entity_poly.pdbx_seq_one_letter_code
_entity_poly.pdbx_strand_id
1 'polypeptide(L)'
;DSGRYKDGGFYRVVRPDNDNGDPAISVIQGGLLDTTELQAEDLVPHETTDQTGIKHTDGVLSLARRDPGTGSGGIFFICVGDQPSLDYGGKRNEDGQGFASFGRVVSGMEVVRKINAIKETRAVDDPYMRNQILVEPVVIKNAYRKDD
;
A
#
# COMPACT_ATOMS: atom_id res chain seq x y z
N ASP A 1 2.13 -3.49 17.94
CA ASP A 1 2.58 -4.09 19.20
C ASP A 1 2.00 -5.48 19.45
N SER A 2 0.90 -5.85 18.76
CA SER A 2 0.27 -7.18 18.89
C SER A 2 1.00 -8.31 18.13
N GLY A 3 2.04 -7.99 17.36
CA GLY A 3 2.74 -8.96 16.53
C GLY A 3 1.96 -9.45 15.30
N ARG A 4 0.87 -8.79 14.94
CA ARG A 4 -0.02 -9.21 13.83
C ARG A 4 0.67 -9.20 12.46
N TYR A 5 1.74 -8.41 12.27
CA TYR A 5 2.50 -8.41 11.01
C TYR A 5 3.52 -9.54 10.90
N LYS A 6 3.75 -10.31 11.97
CA LYS A 6 4.56 -11.52 11.87
C LYS A 6 3.95 -12.46 10.84
N ASP A 7 4.78 -12.92 9.91
CA ASP A 7 4.35 -13.73 8.76
C ASP A 7 3.50 -12.96 7.72
N GLY A 8 3.36 -11.65 7.85
CA GLY A 8 2.90 -10.76 6.78
C GLY A 8 3.96 -10.59 5.70
N GLY A 9 3.68 -9.81 4.68
CA GLY A 9 4.65 -9.57 3.62
C GLY A 9 4.17 -8.57 2.59
N PHE A 10 5.10 -8.17 1.73
CA PHE A 10 4.80 -7.41 0.52
C PHE A 10 4.53 -8.38 -0.60
N TYR A 11 3.32 -8.36 -1.14
CA TYR A 11 2.82 -9.36 -2.11
C TYR A 11 2.46 -8.77 -3.47
N ARG A 12 2.36 -7.45 -3.57
CA ARG A 12 1.95 -6.76 -4.80
C ARG A 12 2.89 -5.60 -5.10
N VAL A 13 3.30 -5.49 -6.35
CA VAL A 13 4.10 -4.37 -6.85
C VAL A 13 3.41 -3.73 -8.04
N VAL A 14 3.29 -2.42 -8.03
CA VAL A 14 2.72 -1.64 -9.12
C VAL A 14 3.77 -0.65 -9.61
N ARG A 15 3.99 -0.64 -10.91
CA ARG A 15 4.86 0.29 -11.64
C ARG A 15 4.11 0.78 -12.88
N PRO A 16 4.54 1.87 -13.50
CA PRO A 16 3.92 2.31 -14.76
C PRO A 16 3.89 1.23 -15.85
N ASP A 17 4.88 0.32 -15.89
CA ASP A 17 4.96 -0.75 -16.89
C ASP A 17 4.02 -1.94 -16.64
N ASN A 18 3.48 -2.11 -15.44
CA ASN A 18 2.55 -3.18 -15.10
C ASN A 18 1.22 -2.71 -14.51
N ASP A 19 1.00 -1.41 -14.43
CA ASP A 19 -0.23 -0.84 -13.86
C ASP A 19 -1.40 -1.01 -14.84
N ASN A 20 -2.52 -1.50 -14.32
CA ASN A 20 -3.75 -1.69 -15.08
C ASN A 20 -4.77 -0.55 -14.83
N GLY A 21 -4.45 0.41 -13.98
CA GLY A 21 -5.25 1.59 -13.70
C GLY A 21 -4.69 2.84 -14.37
N ASP A 22 -5.43 3.93 -14.27
CA ASP A 22 -5.08 5.24 -14.83
C ASP A 22 -5.54 6.35 -13.87
N PRO A 23 -4.73 7.37 -13.58
CA PRO A 23 -3.31 7.52 -13.95
C PRO A 23 -2.39 6.46 -13.33
N ALA A 24 -1.28 6.16 -14.00
CA ALA A 24 -0.32 5.18 -13.51
C ALA A 24 0.32 5.59 -12.18
N ILE A 25 0.55 4.61 -11.31
CA ILE A 25 1.18 4.80 -10.01
C ILE A 25 2.37 3.86 -9.84
N SER A 26 3.18 4.12 -8.81
CA SER A 26 4.27 3.24 -8.42
C SER A 26 4.26 3.05 -6.90
N VAL A 27 3.98 1.83 -6.46
CA VAL A 27 3.88 1.46 -5.05
C VAL A 27 4.31 0.01 -4.81
N ILE A 28 4.64 -0.31 -3.56
CA ILE A 28 4.61 -1.70 -3.07
C ILE A 28 3.48 -1.82 -2.06
N GLN A 29 2.75 -2.91 -2.10
CA GLN A 29 1.62 -3.17 -1.21
C GLN A 29 1.86 -4.44 -0.42
N GLY A 30 1.53 -4.38 0.85
CA GLY A 30 1.71 -5.49 1.76
C GLY A 30 0.91 -5.33 3.05
N GLY A 31 1.29 -6.11 4.03
CA GLY A 31 0.63 -6.23 5.32
C GLY A 31 0.34 -7.67 5.65
N LEU A 32 -0.88 -7.97 6.08
CA LEU A 32 -1.32 -9.34 6.36
C LEU A 32 -1.49 -10.12 5.06
N LEU A 33 -0.93 -11.31 4.99
CA LEU A 33 -1.14 -12.23 3.86
C LEU A 33 -2.48 -12.95 3.97
N ASP A 34 -2.94 -13.19 5.20
CA ASP A 34 -4.28 -13.68 5.49
C ASP A 34 -5.10 -12.57 6.15
N THR A 35 -6.15 -12.14 5.49
CA THR A 35 -7.04 -11.07 5.95
C THR A 35 -8.37 -11.59 6.49
N THR A 36 -8.55 -12.91 6.61
CA THR A 36 -9.80 -13.52 7.08
C THR A 36 -10.14 -13.15 8.53
N GLU A 37 -9.14 -12.80 9.34
CA GLU A 37 -9.30 -12.39 10.73
C GLU A 37 -9.60 -10.88 10.89
N LEU A 38 -9.59 -10.09 9.81
CA LEU A 38 -9.93 -8.68 9.89
C LEU A 38 -11.43 -8.51 10.19
N GLN A 39 -11.72 -7.70 11.20
CA GLN A 39 -13.08 -7.42 11.66
C GLN A 39 -13.48 -5.98 11.35
N ALA A 40 -14.74 -5.66 11.51
CA ALA A 40 -15.24 -4.30 11.33
C ALA A 40 -14.53 -3.27 12.24
N GLU A 41 -14.11 -3.72 13.42
CA GLU A 41 -13.38 -2.88 14.40
C GLU A 41 -11.96 -2.56 13.95
N ASP A 42 -11.40 -3.28 12.99
CA ASP A 42 -10.08 -2.99 12.42
C ASP A 42 -10.13 -1.87 11.37
N LEU A 43 -11.32 -1.47 10.94
CA LEU A 43 -11.48 -0.40 9.95
C LEU A 43 -11.13 0.96 10.55
N VAL A 44 -10.50 1.79 9.73
CA VAL A 44 -10.06 3.14 10.12
C VAL A 44 -10.88 4.16 9.33
N PRO A 45 -11.38 5.22 9.99
CA PRO A 45 -12.02 6.33 9.28
C PRO A 45 -11.11 6.87 8.18
N HIS A 46 -11.71 7.22 7.03
CA HIS A 46 -10.96 7.79 5.93
C HIS A 46 -10.58 9.24 6.22
N GLU A 47 -9.27 9.48 6.34
CA GLU A 47 -8.70 10.82 6.48
C GLU A 47 -8.04 11.22 5.16
N THR A 48 -8.55 12.27 4.54
CA THR A 48 -8.04 12.73 3.25
C THR A 48 -6.73 13.51 3.41
N THR A 49 -5.93 13.59 2.35
CA THR A 49 -4.64 14.29 2.38
C THR A 49 -4.75 15.79 2.59
N ASP A 50 -5.88 16.40 2.23
CA ASP A 50 -6.14 17.82 2.53
C ASP A 50 -6.47 18.06 4.02
N GLN A 51 -7.05 17.08 4.71
CA GLN A 51 -7.30 17.14 6.15
C GLN A 51 -6.00 16.95 6.95
N THR A 52 -5.16 15.99 6.57
CA THR A 52 -3.95 15.64 7.30
C THR A 52 -2.71 16.44 6.87
N GLY A 53 -2.70 16.92 5.63
CA GLY A 53 -1.53 17.56 5.03
C GLY A 53 -0.44 16.58 4.59
N ILE A 54 -0.67 15.26 4.70
CA ILE A 54 0.31 14.22 4.34
C ILE A 54 0.05 13.77 2.90
N LYS A 55 0.68 14.43 1.95
CA LYS A 55 0.57 14.07 0.53
C LYS A 55 1.37 12.80 0.20
N HIS A 56 0.97 12.12 -0.86
CA HIS A 56 1.61 10.89 -1.33
C HIS A 56 2.93 11.21 -2.08
N THR A 57 3.94 11.62 -1.32
CA THR A 57 5.30 11.79 -1.83
C THR A 57 6.10 10.49 -1.67
N ASP A 58 7.32 10.47 -2.22
CA ASP A 58 8.20 9.29 -2.15
C ASP A 58 8.34 8.78 -0.71
N GLY A 59 8.10 7.49 -0.50
CA GLY A 59 8.21 6.83 0.79
C GLY A 59 7.02 6.98 1.73
N VAL A 60 5.95 7.65 1.33
CA VAL A 60 4.75 7.79 2.17
C VAL A 60 4.00 6.47 2.24
N LEU A 61 3.55 6.12 3.46
CA LEU A 61 2.70 4.96 3.74
C LEU A 61 1.24 5.38 3.75
N SER A 62 0.39 4.55 3.14
CA SER A 62 -1.04 4.82 3.02
C SER A 62 -1.85 3.53 3.13
N LEU A 63 -3.09 3.65 3.56
CA LEU A 63 -3.99 2.50 3.69
C LEU A 63 -4.55 2.11 2.33
N ALA A 64 -4.46 0.83 1.99
CA ALA A 64 -5.22 0.29 0.86
C ALA A 64 -6.70 0.24 1.21
N ARG A 65 -7.57 0.51 0.23
CA ARG A 65 -9.02 0.52 0.42
C ARG A 65 -9.77 0.16 -0.86
N ARG A 66 -11.01 -0.23 -0.70
CA ARG A 66 -12.03 -0.22 -1.75
C ARG A 66 -12.77 1.11 -1.70
N ASP A 67 -13.86 1.20 -0.95
CA ASP A 67 -14.55 2.48 -0.70
C ASP A 67 -13.91 3.27 0.45
N PRO A 68 -14.13 4.58 0.56
CA PRO A 68 -13.68 5.35 1.72
C PRO A 68 -14.18 4.74 3.03
N GLY A 69 -13.29 4.61 4.02
CA GLY A 69 -13.61 4.01 5.31
C GLY A 69 -13.51 2.48 5.36
N THR A 70 -13.09 1.82 4.28
CA THR A 70 -12.83 0.36 4.26
C THR A 70 -11.36 0.01 4.48
N GLY A 71 -10.50 0.99 4.66
CA GLY A 71 -9.08 0.77 4.97
C GLY A 71 -8.87 0.30 6.40
N SER A 72 -7.82 -0.47 6.60
CA SER A 72 -7.37 -0.94 7.90
C SER A 72 -5.85 -0.98 7.95
N GLY A 73 -5.27 -1.11 9.15
CA GLY A 73 -3.83 -1.36 9.27
C GLY A 73 -3.39 -2.71 8.70
N GLY A 74 -4.33 -3.58 8.30
CA GLY A 74 -4.01 -4.90 7.76
C GLY A 74 -3.39 -4.87 6.37
N ILE A 75 -3.71 -3.86 5.56
CA ILE A 75 -3.18 -3.74 4.19
C ILE A 75 -2.79 -2.28 3.93
N PHE A 76 -1.55 -2.08 3.57
CA PHE A 76 -1.01 -0.75 3.28
C PHE A 76 -0.09 -0.78 2.07
N PHE A 77 0.24 0.39 1.56
CA PHE A 77 1.23 0.52 0.50
C PHE A 77 2.24 1.62 0.81
N ILE A 78 3.38 1.56 0.15
CA ILE A 78 4.45 2.55 0.23
C ILE A 78 4.67 3.12 -1.16
N CYS A 79 4.62 4.45 -1.27
CA CYS A 79 4.86 5.15 -2.53
C CYS A 79 6.33 5.06 -2.96
N VAL A 80 6.54 4.76 -4.22
CA VAL A 80 7.84 4.81 -4.88
C VAL A 80 7.83 6.00 -5.86
N GLY A 81 8.49 7.08 -5.47
CA GLY A 81 8.32 8.38 -6.12
C GLY A 81 7.05 9.10 -5.67
N ASP A 82 6.85 10.31 -6.16
CA ASP A 82 5.68 11.11 -5.84
C ASP A 82 4.47 10.60 -6.62
N GLN A 83 3.33 10.45 -5.93
CA GLN A 83 2.10 9.89 -6.47
C GLN A 83 0.92 10.84 -6.23
N PRO A 84 0.88 12.01 -6.90
CA PRO A 84 -0.16 13.01 -6.64
C PRO A 84 -1.56 12.55 -7.03
N SER A 85 -1.70 11.57 -7.91
CA SER A 85 -3.00 11.00 -8.27
C SER A 85 -3.69 10.24 -7.14
N LEU A 86 -2.96 9.91 -6.07
CA LEU A 86 -3.47 9.23 -4.88
C LEU A 86 -3.94 10.20 -3.80
N ASP A 87 -3.68 11.50 -3.96
CA ASP A 87 -4.13 12.54 -3.04
C ASP A 87 -5.62 12.84 -3.21
N TYR A 88 -6.22 13.52 -2.23
CA TYR A 88 -7.57 14.06 -2.36
C TYR A 88 -7.68 14.96 -3.60
N GLY A 89 -8.72 14.74 -4.38
CA GLY A 89 -8.90 15.40 -5.68
C GLY A 89 -8.10 14.78 -6.81
N GLY A 90 -7.25 13.81 -6.52
CA GLY A 90 -6.52 13.04 -7.54
C GLY A 90 -7.46 12.11 -8.31
N LYS A 91 -7.00 11.65 -9.47
CA LYS A 91 -7.85 10.93 -10.44
C LYS A 91 -7.71 9.41 -10.37
N ARG A 92 -6.86 8.86 -9.50
CA ARG A 92 -6.68 7.41 -9.40
C ARG A 92 -7.97 6.72 -8.95
N ASN A 93 -8.69 7.30 -7.99
CA ASN A 93 -9.99 6.84 -7.55
C ASN A 93 -11.09 7.72 -8.16
N GLU A 94 -12.12 7.10 -8.71
CA GLU A 94 -13.26 7.80 -9.31
C GLU A 94 -14.01 8.66 -8.30
N ASP A 95 -13.99 8.28 -7.01
CA ASP A 95 -14.63 9.05 -5.94
C ASP A 95 -13.89 10.36 -5.58
N GLY A 96 -12.67 10.56 -6.08
CA GLY A 96 -11.87 11.76 -5.81
C GLY A 96 -11.38 11.90 -4.37
N GLN A 97 -11.62 10.91 -3.50
CA GLN A 97 -11.26 10.97 -2.08
C GLN A 97 -9.79 10.63 -1.82
N GLY A 98 -9.11 10.00 -2.78
CA GLY A 98 -7.74 9.54 -2.60
C GLY A 98 -7.61 8.46 -1.53
N PHE A 99 -6.40 8.31 -1.00
CA PHE A 99 -6.09 7.34 0.05
C PHE A 99 -5.69 8.03 1.34
N ALA A 100 -5.85 7.33 2.46
CA ALA A 100 -5.51 7.83 3.79
C ALA A 100 -4.03 7.54 4.09
N SER A 101 -3.18 8.52 3.88
CA SER A 101 -1.77 8.47 4.24
C SER A 101 -1.58 8.65 5.74
N PHE A 102 -0.62 7.94 6.35
CA PHE A 102 -0.46 7.95 7.80
C PHE A 102 0.98 7.99 8.29
N GLY A 103 1.96 7.87 7.40
CA GLY A 103 3.36 7.84 7.80
C GLY A 103 4.30 7.92 6.61
N ARG A 104 5.58 7.80 6.89
CA ARG A 104 6.63 7.82 5.87
C ARG A 104 7.81 6.95 6.27
N VAL A 105 8.47 6.38 5.28
CA VAL A 105 9.75 5.69 5.47
C VAL A 105 10.82 6.73 5.82
N VAL A 106 11.54 6.49 6.90
CA VAL A 106 12.65 7.36 7.35
C VAL A 106 14.02 6.76 6.99
N SER A 107 14.06 5.47 6.68
CA SER A 107 15.28 4.76 6.30
C SER A 107 14.89 3.47 5.55
N GLY A 108 15.68 3.06 4.57
CA GLY A 108 15.47 1.79 3.86
C GLY A 108 14.71 1.92 2.53
N MET A 109 14.58 3.10 1.93
CA MET A 109 13.93 3.25 0.62
C MET A 109 14.62 2.44 -0.48
N GLU A 110 15.91 2.18 -0.37
CA GLU A 110 16.61 1.29 -1.31
C GLU A 110 16.02 -0.14 -1.31
N VAL A 111 15.56 -0.63 -0.15
CA VAL A 111 14.87 -1.92 -0.04
C VAL A 111 13.49 -1.85 -0.69
N VAL A 112 12.74 -0.79 -0.43
CA VAL A 112 11.42 -0.55 -1.05
C VAL A 112 11.54 -0.55 -2.58
N ARG A 113 12.54 0.14 -3.13
CA ARG A 113 12.78 0.18 -4.58
C ARG A 113 13.17 -1.18 -5.16
N LYS A 114 13.95 -1.98 -4.43
CA LYS A 114 14.28 -3.35 -4.83
C LYS A 114 13.05 -4.24 -4.89
N ILE A 115 12.16 -4.14 -3.92
CA ILE A 115 10.90 -4.89 -3.91
C ILE A 115 10.04 -4.46 -5.10
N ASN A 116 9.90 -3.16 -5.32
CA ASN A 116 9.11 -2.61 -6.44
C ASN A 116 9.62 -3.10 -7.81
N ALA A 117 10.92 -3.35 -7.94
CA ALA A 117 11.55 -3.80 -9.19
C ALA A 117 11.39 -5.30 -9.47
N ILE A 118 10.85 -6.09 -8.56
CA ILE A 118 10.64 -7.54 -8.76
C ILE A 118 9.63 -7.75 -9.88
N LYS A 119 9.97 -8.61 -10.85
CA LYS A 119 9.16 -8.86 -12.05
C LYS A 119 8.50 -10.24 -12.06
N GLU A 120 8.91 -11.13 -11.19
CA GLU A 120 8.37 -12.49 -11.08
C GLU A 120 6.99 -12.45 -10.43
N THR A 121 5.95 -12.53 -11.27
CA THR A 121 4.55 -12.47 -10.85
C THR A 121 3.81 -13.74 -11.22
N ARG A 122 2.79 -14.08 -10.42
CA ARG A 122 1.91 -15.21 -10.67
C ARG A 122 0.61 -14.76 -11.35
N ALA A 123 -0.03 -15.69 -12.05
CA ALA A 123 -1.34 -15.46 -12.64
C ALA A 123 -2.40 -15.25 -11.55
N VAL A 124 -3.32 -14.34 -11.80
CA VAL A 124 -4.48 -14.06 -10.96
C VAL A 124 -5.71 -13.81 -11.83
N ASP A 125 -6.91 -14.05 -11.28
CA ASP A 125 -8.15 -13.89 -12.02
C ASP A 125 -8.56 -12.42 -12.16
N ASP A 126 -8.22 -11.57 -11.19
CA ASP A 126 -8.56 -10.16 -11.21
C ASP A 126 -7.74 -9.41 -12.27
N PRO A 127 -8.36 -8.87 -13.34
CA PRO A 127 -7.64 -8.15 -14.39
C PRO A 127 -6.92 -6.91 -13.86
N TYR A 128 -7.43 -6.27 -12.80
CA TYR A 128 -6.82 -5.09 -12.20
C TYR A 128 -5.47 -5.40 -11.56
N MET A 129 -5.30 -6.61 -11.02
CA MET A 129 -4.07 -7.04 -10.35
C MET A 129 -3.15 -7.89 -11.25
N ARG A 130 -3.49 -8.05 -12.53
CA ARG A 130 -2.70 -8.85 -13.47
C ARG A 130 -1.26 -8.32 -13.56
N ASN A 131 -0.29 -9.24 -13.51
CA ASN A 131 1.15 -8.95 -13.55
C ASN A 131 1.69 -8.15 -12.35
N GLN A 132 0.98 -8.12 -11.24
CA GLN A 132 1.34 -7.34 -10.06
C GLN A 132 1.56 -8.17 -8.80
N ILE A 133 1.03 -9.40 -8.75
CA ILE A 133 1.12 -10.26 -7.56
C ILE A 133 2.39 -11.11 -7.65
N LEU A 134 3.27 -10.94 -6.67
CA LEU A 134 4.55 -11.65 -6.62
C LEU A 134 4.34 -13.16 -6.47
N VAL A 135 5.17 -13.96 -7.15
CA VAL A 135 5.22 -15.42 -6.97
C VAL A 135 5.50 -15.75 -5.51
N GLU A 136 6.48 -15.09 -4.93
CA GLU A 136 6.84 -15.21 -3.51
C GLU A 136 6.76 -13.83 -2.85
N PRO A 137 5.87 -13.65 -1.84
CA PRO A 137 5.85 -12.42 -1.07
C PRO A 137 7.19 -12.17 -0.36
N VAL A 138 7.57 -10.90 -0.24
CA VAL A 138 8.71 -10.51 0.59
C VAL A 138 8.24 -10.47 2.03
N VAL A 139 8.63 -11.47 2.82
CA VAL A 139 8.10 -11.70 4.17
C VAL A 139 8.55 -10.62 5.16
N ILE A 140 7.63 -10.15 5.98
CA ILE A 140 7.92 -9.31 7.14
C ILE A 140 8.28 -10.24 8.30
N LYS A 141 9.57 -10.29 8.64
CA LYS A 141 10.05 -11.14 9.75
C LYS A 141 9.66 -10.60 11.11
N ASN A 142 9.67 -9.28 11.24
CA ASN A 142 9.38 -8.60 12.50
C ASN A 142 8.92 -7.18 12.26
N ALA A 143 8.03 -6.69 13.13
CA ALA A 143 7.62 -5.30 13.19
C ALA A 143 7.54 -4.90 14.67
N TYR A 144 8.23 -3.84 15.04
CA TYR A 144 8.31 -3.38 16.42
C TYR A 144 8.42 -1.86 16.49
N ARG A 145 8.03 -1.30 17.61
CA ARG A 145 8.28 0.12 17.89
C ARG A 145 9.73 0.29 18.33
N LYS A 146 10.38 1.26 17.75
CA LYS A 146 11.70 1.66 18.20
C LYS A 146 11.53 2.69 19.31
N ASP A 147 12.08 2.40 20.47
CA ASP A 147 12.15 3.37 21.56
C ASP A 147 13.13 4.48 21.20
N ASP A 148 12.76 5.71 21.51
CA ASP A 148 13.61 6.88 21.28
C ASP A 148 14.77 6.96 22.31
#